data_885480ee7868af6de2679940b5631426
#
_entry.id   885480ee7868af6de2679940b5631426
#
_cell.length_a   1.000
_cell.length_b   1.000
_cell.length_c   1.000
_cell.angle_alpha   90.00
_cell.angle_beta   90.00
_cell.angle_gamma   90.00
#
_symmetry.space_group_name_H-M   'P 1'
#
loop_
_entity.id
_entity.type
_entity.pdbx_description
1 polymer ?
#
loop_
_entity_poly.entity_id
_entity_poly.type
_entity_poly.pdbx_seq_one_letter_code
_entity_poly.pdbx_strand_id
1 'polypeptide(L)'
;MDDSNASTSLSVMLIVSRGDEAVRWYQAALGAEVLWDLGGVAGLHVAGAPFFIHEAVPGRRREPSPSEVGMTTTRIEVFTDDAGALIDRAAAAGATDVEPVTDHETPWGNHRQGGFTDPFGHRWSVGDRTPLRNLAKPLPGP
;
A
#
# COMPACT_ATOMS: atom_id res chain seq x y z
N MET A 1 23.04 16.13 12.57
CA MET A 1 22.52 14.99 13.30
C MET A 1 23.34 13.74 12.94
N ASP A 2 23.70 13.03 13.94
CA ASP A 2 24.46 11.81 13.77
C ASP A 2 23.53 10.63 13.51
N ASP A 3 23.67 10.01 12.34
CA ASP A 3 22.85 8.85 11.97
C ASP A 3 23.57 7.52 12.23
N SER A 4 24.65 7.54 13.02
CA SER A 4 25.42 6.33 13.30
C SER A 4 24.58 5.23 13.96
N ASN A 5 23.46 5.61 14.62
CA ASN A 5 22.52 4.67 15.23
C ASN A 5 21.25 4.49 14.41
N ALA A 6 21.24 5.01 13.18
CA ALA A 6 20.08 4.86 12.32
C ALA A 6 19.83 3.37 12.08
N SER A 7 18.62 2.93 12.38
CA SER A 7 18.20 1.58 12.11
C SER A 7 17.92 1.41 10.62
N THR A 8 17.93 0.18 10.19
CA THR A 8 17.51 -0.16 8.83
C THR A 8 16.03 0.13 8.67
N SER A 9 15.65 0.73 7.55
CA SER A 9 14.26 0.93 7.16
C SER A 9 13.96 0.15 5.89
N LEU A 10 12.74 -0.29 5.79
CA LEU A 10 12.24 -1.00 4.61
C LEU A 10 11.06 -0.22 4.05
N SER A 11 11.01 -0.09 2.75
CA SER A 11 9.87 0.49 2.07
C SER A 11 9.67 -0.22 0.73
N VAL A 12 8.63 0.17 0.01
CA VAL A 12 8.29 -0.41 -1.28
C VAL A 12 8.36 0.67 -2.36
N MET A 13 8.83 0.28 -3.53
CA MET A 13 8.71 1.11 -4.73
C MET A 13 7.75 0.42 -5.68
N LEU A 14 6.67 1.11 -6.01
CA LEU A 14 5.64 0.61 -6.92
C LEU A 14 5.97 1.08 -8.33
N ILE A 15 6.08 0.13 -9.24
CA ILE A 15 6.25 0.47 -10.65
C ILE A 15 4.86 0.72 -11.23
N VAL A 16 4.67 1.85 -11.87
CA VAL A 16 3.37 2.30 -12.36
C VAL A 16 3.47 2.67 -13.85
N SER A 17 2.35 2.58 -14.55
CA SER A 17 2.33 2.89 -15.99
C SER A 17 2.52 4.39 -16.26
N ARG A 18 2.01 5.25 -15.37
CA ARG A 18 2.09 6.71 -15.50
C ARG A 18 2.37 7.33 -14.14
N GLY A 19 3.58 7.88 -13.99
CA GLY A 19 4.01 8.44 -12.71
C GLY A 19 3.19 9.63 -12.25
N ASP A 20 2.89 10.56 -13.16
CA ASP A 20 2.10 11.75 -12.82
C ASP A 20 0.67 11.39 -12.42
N GLU A 21 0.05 10.44 -13.10
CA GLU A 21 -1.27 9.96 -12.73
C GLU A 21 -1.26 9.24 -11.39
N ALA A 22 -0.20 8.47 -11.12
CA ALA A 22 -0.08 7.72 -9.88
C ALA A 22 0.01 8.66 -8.68
N VAL A 23 0.81 9.72 -8.77
CA VAL A 23 0.89 10.70 -7.67
C VAL A 23 -0.49 11.25 -7.37
N ARG A 24 -1.22 11.70 -8.38
CA ARG A 24 -2.55 12.25 -8.19
C ARG A 24 -3.53 11.23 -7.63
N TRP A 25 -3.45 10.00 -8.13
CA TRP A 25 -4.37 8.95 -7.68
C TRP A 25 -4.16 8.61 -6.21
N TYR A 26 -2.90 8.41 -5.80
CA TYR A 26 -2.63 8.08 -4.41
C TYR A 26 -2.97 9.22 -3.46
N GLN A 27 -2.81 10.47 -3.90
CA GLN A 27 -3.30 11.62 -3.13
C GLN A 27 -4.81 11.55 -2.94
N ALA A 28 -5.55 11.30 -4.02
CA ALA A 28 -7.01 11.25 -3.98
C ALA A 28 -7.52 10.04 -3.20
N ALA A 29 -6.96 8.87 -3.47
CA ALA A 29 -7.47 7.61 -2.95
C ALA A 29 -7.05 7.32 -1.52
N LEU A 30 -5.80 7.64 -1.16
CA LEU A 30 -5.23 7.27 0.12
C LEU A 30 -4.98 8.46 1.05
N GLY A 31 -5.20 9.67 0.56
CA GLY A 31 -4.78 10.86 1.29
C GLY A 31 -3.27 10.97 1.40
N ALA A 32 -2.54 10.37 0.45
CA ALA A 32 -1.09 10.43 0.45
C ALA A 32 -0.60 11.86 0.29
N GLU A 33 0.51 12.17 0.94
CA GLU A 33 1.20 13.44 0.80
C GLU A 33 2.51 13.21 0.06
N VAL A 34 2.90 14.19 -0.75
CA VAL A 34 4.13 14.09 -1.54
C VAL A 34 5.33 14.50 -0.70
N LEU A 35 6.33 13.62 -0.61
CA LEU A 35 7.62 13.95 -0.02
C LEU A 35 8.49 14.70 -1.03
N TRP A 36 8.53 14.17 -2.26
CA TRP A 36 9.22 14.78 -3.39
C TRP A 36 8.71 14.17 -4.68
N ASP A 37 8.82 14.92 -5.76
CA ASP A 37 8.37 14.50 -7.09
C ASP A 37 9.37 14.98 -8.12
N LEU A 38 10.02 14.04 -8.81
CA LEU A 38 11.06 14.33 -9.81
C LEU A 38 10.57 14.11 -11.25
N GLY A 39 9.25 13.90 -11.43
CA GLY A 39 8.69 13.60 -12.74
C GLY A 39 8.96 12.16 -13.14
N GLY A 40 8.00 11.28 -12.97
CA GLY A 40 8.15 9.86 -13.25
C GLY A 40 8.66 9.04 -12.08
N VAL A 41 9.28 9.66 -11.10
CA VAL A 41 9.63 9.03 -9.83
C VAL A 41 9.26 9.97 -8.70
N ALA A 42 8.66 9.44 -7.65
CA ALA A 42 8.19 10.25 -6.53
C ALA A 42 8.22 9.46 -5.23
N GLY A 43 8.37 10.17 -4.14
CA GLY A 43 8.18 9.65 -2.80
C GLY A 43 6.91 10.23 -2.21
N LEU A 44 6.11 9.39 -1.58
CA LEU A 44 4.87 9.77 -0.92
C LEU A 44 4.84 9.16 0.48
N HIS A 45 3.91 9.62 1.29
CA HIS A 45 3.66 8.95 2.57
C HIS A 45 2.16 8.98 2.88
N VAL A 46 1.72 7.95 3.59
CA VAL A 46 0.38 7.89 4.19
C VAL A 46 0.59 7.87 5.70
N ALA A 47 0.14 8.91 6.38
CA ALA A 47 0.30 9.04 7.83
C ALA A 47 1.74 8.78 8.30
N GLY A 48 2.72 9.30 7.57
CA GLY A 48 4.13 9.15 7.90
C GLY A 48 4.79 7.88 7.39
N ALA A 49 4.05 6.93 6.86
CA ALA A 49 4.61 5.71 6.28
C ALA A 49 4.98 5.96 4.82
N PRO A 50 6.27 5.97 4.47
CA PRO A 50 6.69 6.30 3.12
C PRO A 50 6.54 5.13 2.16
N PHE A 51 6.28 5.46 0.93
CA PHE A 51 6.42 4.54 -0.20
C PHE A 51 6.80 5.36 -1.44
N PHE A 52 7.25 4.66 -2.47
CA PHE A 52 7.81 5.32 -3.65
C PHE A 52 7.13 4.77 -4.89
N ILE A 53 7.11 5.59 -5.93
CA ILE A 53 6.64 5.16 -7.25
C ILE A 53 7.71 5.45 -8.29
N HIS A 54 7.73 4.64 -9.34
CA HIS A 54 8.58 4.85 -10.50
C HIS A 54 7.78 4.46 -11.74
N GLU A 55 7.77 5.35 -12.73
CA GLU A 55 7.13 5.03 -14.00
C GLU A 55 7.90 3.89 -14.68
N ALA A 56 7.17 2.94 -15.26
CA ALA A 56 7.79 1.82 -15.95
C ALA A 56 8.71 2.33 -17.08
N VAL A 57 9.88 1.75 -17.16
CA VAL A 57 10.85 2.08 -18.21
C VAL A 57 10.64 1.13 -19.39
N PRO A 58 10.32 1.62 -20.59
CA PRO A 58 10.11 0.75 -21.74
C PRO A 58 11.31 -0.18 -21.96
N GLY A 59 11.03 -1.47 -22.15
CA GLY A 59 12.06 -2.48 -22.36
C GLY A 59 12.70 -3.06 -21.09
N ARG A 60 12.43 -2.48 -19.91
CA ARG A 60 12.94 -3.05 -18.66
C ARG A 60 12.04 -4.19 -18.21
N ARG A 61 12.53 -5.43 -18.37
CA ARG A 61 11.71 -6.62 -18.15
C ARG A 61 11.48 -6.98 -16.69
N ARG A 62 12.41 -6.65 -15.81
CA ARG A 62 12.34 -7.06 -14.40
C ARG A 62 11.44 -6.18 -13.54
N GLU A 63 11.04 -5.04 -14.05
CA GLU A 63 10.21 -4.10 -13.32
C GLU A 63 9.11 -3.51 -14.21
N PRO A 64 8.22 -4.34 -14.76
CA PRO A 64 7.06 -3.81 -15.49
C PRO A 64 6.01 -3.29 -14.50
N SER A 65 5.11 -2.44 -14.98
CA SER A 65 3.91 -2.12 -14.21
C SER A 65 2.98 -3.35 -14.21
N PRO A 66 2.36 -3.69 -13.08
CA PRO A 66 1.40 -4.79 -13.04
C PRO A 66 0.28 -4.66 -14.07
N SER A 67 -0.16 -3.44 -14.39
CA SER A 67 -1.19 -3.20 -15.39
C SER A 67 -0.76 -3.64 -16.79
N GLU A 68 0.55 -3.66 -17.08
CA GLU A 68 1.05 -4.10 -18.39
C GLU A 68 1.08 -5.61 -18.53
N VAL A 69 1.34 -6.33 -17.43
CA VAL A 69 1.49 -7.79 -17.46
C VAL A 69 0.28 -8.52 -16.90
N GLY A 70 -0.69 -7.79 -16.36
CA GLY A 70 -1.95 -8.38 -15.89
C GLY A 70 -1.86 -9.11 -14.56
N MET A 71 -0.78 -8.91 -13.80
CA MET A 71 -0.61 -9.57 -12.52
C MET A 71 0.35 -8.81 -11.62
N THR A 72 0.26 -9.08 -10.33
CA THR A 72 1.26 -8.64 -9.36
C THR A 72 1.56 -9.79 -8.40
N THR A 73 2.77 -9.80 -7.86
CA THR A 73 3.18 -10.82 -6.90
C THR A 73 3.27 -10.25 -5.49
N THR A 74 2.94 -8.98 -5.31
CA THR A 74 3.06 -8.28 -4.03
C THR A 74 1.71 -7.66 -3.68
N ARG A 75 1.40 -7.67 -2.40
CA ARG A 75 0.24 -6.98 -1.84
C ARG A 75 0.73 -5.96 -0.83
N ILE A 76 0.25 -4.73 -0.95
CA ILE A 76 0.58 -3.68 0.01
C ILE A 76 -0.46 -3.74 1.13
N GLU A 77 0.01 -3.75 2.39
CA GLU A 77 -0.84 -3.80 3.56
C GLU A 77 -0.93 -2.43 4.19
N VAL A 78 -2.15 -1.92 4.33
CA VAL A 78 -2.41 -0.67 5.04
C VAL A 78 -3.15 -1.00 6.32
N PHE A 79 -2.65 -0.50 7.44
CA PHE A 79 -3.27 -0.69 8.75
C PHE A 79 -3.84 0.64 9.21
N THR A 80 -5.12 0.67 9.48
CA THR A 80 -5.83 1.90 9.82
C THR A 80 -6.98 1.60 10.77
N ASP A 81 -7.42 2.63 11.49
CA ASP A 81 -8.54 2.49 12.42
C ASP A 81 -9.89 2.47 11.69
N ASP A 82 -9.95 2.95 10.46
CA ASP A 82 -11.18 2.96 9.66
C ASP A 82 -10.90 2.45 8.25
N ALA A 83 -10.81 1.15 8.12
CA ALA A 83 -10.54 0.50 6.84
C ALA A 83 -11.67 0.75 5.83
N GLY A 84 -12.91 0.75 6.29
CA GLY A 84 -14.06 0.98 5.41
C GLY A 84 -14.02 2.34 4.74
N ALA A 85 -13.68 3.38 5.49
CA ALA A 85 -13.61 4.73 4.94
C ALA A 85 -12.50 4.85 3.89
N LEU A 86 -11.35 4.22 4.14
CA LEU A 86 -10.24 4.26 3.18
C LEU A 86 -10.60 3.51 1.90
N ILE A 87 -11.22 2.34 2.02
CA ILE A 87 -11.65 1.57 0.86
C ILE A 87 -12.71 2.34 0.05
N ASP A 88 -13.67 2.97 0.72
CA ASP A 88 -14.68 3.77 0.04
C ASP A 88 -14.05 4.94 -0.73
N ARG A 89 -13.05 5.58 -0.14
CA ARG A 89 -12.33 6.66 -0.79
C ARG A 89 -11.57 6.17 -2.03
N ALA A 90 -10.91 5.02 -1.92
CA ALA A 90 -10.20 4.43 -3.05
C ALA A 90 -11.17 4.04 -4.17
N ALA A 91 -12.31 3.45 -3.81
CA ALA A 91 -13.34 3.09 -4.78
C ALA A 91 -13.87 4.32 -5.52
N ALA A 92 -14.12 5.41 -4.79
CA ALA A 92 -14.56 6.67 -5.39
C ALA A 92 -13.51 7.26 -6.33
N ALA A 93 -12.24 6.98 -6.10
CA ALA A 93 -11.13 7.42 -6.96
C ALA A 93 -10.89 6.50 -8.16
N GLY A 94 -11.62 5.39 -8.29
CA GLY A 94 -11.53 4.51 -9.45
C GLY A 94 -10.85 3.16 -9.20
N ALA A 95 -10.64 2.76 -7.95
CA ALA A 95 -10.14 1.43 -7.65
C ALA A 95 -11.11 0.36 -8.17
N THR A 96 -10.55 -0.79 -8.51
CA THR A 96 -11.31 -1.96 -8.99
C THR A 96 -11.11 -3.13 -8.05
N ASP A 97 -11.81 -4.25 -8.30
CA ASP A 97 -11.75 -5.45 -7.44
C ASP A 97 -11.86 -5.08 -5.97
N VAL A 98 -12.82 -4.24 -5.64
CA VAL A 98 -13.04 -3.74 -4.29
C VAL A 98 -13.66 -4.85 -3.45
N GLU A 99 -12.96 -5.21 -2.38
CA GLU A 99 -13.49 -6.15 -1.38
C GLU A 99 -13.88 -5.35 -0.14
N PRO A 100 -15.14 -5.44 0.29
CA PRO A 100 -15.56 -4.77 1.52
C PRO A 100 -14.87 -5.37 2.74
N VAL A 101 -14.82 -4.61 3.82
CA VAL A 101 -14.25 -5.09 5.07
C VAL A 101 -15.09 -6.25 5.60
N THR A 102 -14.42 -7.36 5.85
CA THR A 102 -15.02 -8.55 6.46
C THR A 102 -14.14 -9.06 7.60
N ASP A 103 -14.72 -9.94 8.41
CA ASP A 103 -14.02 -10.55 9.53
C ASP A 103 -13.23 -11.75 9.05
N HIS A 104 -12.00 -11.88 9.55
CA HIS A 104 -11.14 -13.01 9.27
C HIS A 104 -10.62 -13.60 10.58
N GLU A 105 -10.81 -14.90 10.74
CA GLU A 105 -10.24 -15.61 11.89
C GLU A 105 -8.74 -15.79 11.68
N THR A 106 -7.97 -15.42 12.69
CA THR A 106 -6.52 -15.56 12.66
C THR A 106 -6.03 -16.15 13.98
N PRO A 107 -4.79 -16.63 14.04
CA PRO A 107 -4.23 -17.12 15.31
C PRO A 107 -4.24 -16.09 16.44
N TRP A 108 -4.27 -14.80 16.12
CA TRP A 108 -4.29 -13.74 17.12
C TRP A 108 -5.69 -13.15 17.36
N GLY A 109 -6.72 -13.79 16.80
CA GLY A 109 -8.10 -13.35 16.96
C GLY A 109 -8.70 -12.85 15.65
N ASN A 110 -9.72 -12.02 15.75
CA ASN A 110 -10.41 -11.49 14.59
C ASN A 110 -9.60 -10.36 13.95
N HIS A 111 -9.45 -10.42 12.63
CA HIS A 111 -8.85 -9.36 11.82
C HIS A 111 -9.88 -8.87 10.81
N ARG A 112 -10.20 -7.59 10.86
CA ARG A 112 -11.11 -6.97 9.90
C ARG A 112 -10.30 -6.39 8.76
N GLN A 113 -10.61 -6.83 7.53
CA GLN A 113 -9.82 -6.51 6.37
C GLN A 113 -10.66 -6.51 5.10
N GLY A 114 -10.38 -5.59 4.21
CA GLY A 114 -10.86 -5.56 2.85
C GLY A 114 -9.72 -5.20 1.91
N GLY A 115 -10.03 -4.72 0.73
CA GLY A 115 -8.97 -4.36 -0.21
C GLY A 115 -9.47 -3.85 -1.54
N PHE A 116 -8.55 -3.57 -2.42
CA PHE A 116 -8.84 -3.07 -3.76
C PHE A 116 -7.62 -3.22 -4.65
N THR A 117 -7.83 -3.09 -5.95
CA THR A 117 -6.76 -2.99 -6.93
C THR A 117 -6.70 -1.54 -7.43
N ASP A 118 -5.51 -0.95 -7.45
CA ASP A 118 -5.35 0.41 -7.94
C ASP A 118 -5.31 0.43 -9.48
N PRO A 119 -5.40 1.61 -10.12
CA PRO A 119 -5.41 1.70 -11.58
C PRO A 119 -4.14 1.21 -12.26
N PHE A 120 -3.07 1.01 -11.50
CA PHE A 120 -1.78 0.56 -12.02
C PHE A 120 -1.56 -0.93 -11.79
N GLY A 121 -2.58 -1.63 -11.29
CA GLY A 121 -2.58 -3.06 -11.09
C GLY A 121 -2.03 -3.55 -9.76
N HIS A 122 -1.66 -2.65 -8.85
CA HIS A 122 -1.19 -3.05 -7.53
C HIS A 122 -2.36 -3.42 -6.62
N ARG A 123 -2.15 -4.47 -5.84
CA ARG A 123 -3.15 -4.93 -4.89
C ARG A 123 -2.90 -4.37 -3.50
N TRP A 124 -3.94 -3.79 -2.92
CA TRP A 124 -3.91 -3.19 -1.59
C TRP A 124 -4.86 -3.93 -0.66
N SER A 125 -4.37 -4.28 0.50
CA SER A 125 -5.16 -4.80 1.60
C SER A 125 -5.26 -3.72 2.66
N VAL A 126 -6.45 -3.50 3.18
CA VAL A 126 -6.69 -2.44 4.15
C VAL A 126 -7.40 -3.07 5.34
N GLY A 127 -6.79 -2.97 6.49
CA GLY A 127 -7.34 -3.62 7.67
C GLY A 127 -6.94 -2.98 8.98
N ASP A 128 -7.36 -3.62 10.06
CA ASP A 128 -7.02 -3.16 11.39
C ASP A 128 -5.57 -3.51 11.74
N ARG A 129 -5.11 -3.04 12.89
CA ARG A 129 -3.71 -3.14 13.31
C ARG A 129 -3.36 -4.47 13.96
N THR A 130 -4.29 -5.42 14.01
CA THR A 130 -4.03 -6.68 14.73
C THR A 130 -2.81 -7.45 14.20
N PRO A 131 -2.51 -7.47 12.87
CA PRO A 131 -1.31 -8.14 12.40
C PRO A 131 0.02 -7.50 12.85
N LEU A 132 -0.04 -6.28 13.36
CA LEU A 132 1.16 -5.59 13.85
C LEU A 132 1.54 -5.98 15.27
N ARG A 133 0.77 -6.85 15.89
CA ARG A 133 1.05 -7.32 17.25
C ARG A 133 2.36 -8.09 17.28
N ASN A 134 3.09 -7.90 18.38
CA ASN A 134 4.32 -8.65 18.59
C ASN A 134 3.99 -10.07 19.04
N LEU A 135 4.10 -11.02 18.12
CA LEU A 135 3.81 -12.42 18.39
C LEU A 135 4.96 -13.16 19.11
N ALA A 136 6.07 -12.47 19.38
CA ALA A 136 7.10 -13.02 20.26
C ALA A 136 6.59 -13.13 21.70
N LYS A 137 5.58 -12.36 22.08
CA LYS A 137 4.88 -12.56 23.35
C LYS A 137 3.87 -13.67 23.16
N PRO A 138 3.75 -14.59 24.14
CA PRO A 138 2.74 -15.63 24.04
C PRO A 138 1.36 -15.02 23.81
N LEU A 139 0.59 -15.63 22.91
CA LEU A 139 -0.81 -15.28 22.78
C LEU A 139 -1.53 -15.62 24.09
N PRO A 140 -2.61 -14.91 24.41
CA PRO A 140 -3.44 -15.32 25.53
C PRO A 140 -3.77 -16.80 25.39
N GLY A 141 -3.61 -17.56 26.47
CA GLY A 141 -3.80 -19.00 26.43
C GLY A 141 -5.19 -19.41 25.99
N PRO A 142 -5.36 -20.68 25.65
CA PRO A 142 -6.66 -21.18 25.29
C PRO A 142 -7.64 -21.05 26.43
#